data_850f79cfb9183d021e35f35581b750e3
#
_entry.id   850f79cfb9183d021e35f35581b750e3
#
_cell.length_a   1.000
_cell.length_b   1.000
_cell.length_c   1.000
_cell.angle_alpha   90.00
_cell.angle_beta   90.00
_cell.angle_gamma   90.00
#
_symmetry.space_group_name_H-M   'P 1'
#
loop_
_entity.id
_entity.type
_entity.pdbx_description
1 polymer ?
#
loop_
_entity_poly.entity_id
_entity_poly.type
_entity_poly.pdbx_seq_one_letter_code
_entity_poly.pdbx_strand_id
1 'polypeptide(L)'
;VLLKSLQEYAARAQPAAHVEEAGGWWLRHSPGDAWWVSAVLPHDREDRVTLAEEFCAERGSGVRFQITPGVCADDLDARLDGRGYARGHDMSLRIASTSEVLRQVHADAGEVTARPTDEWLTAWQSVTTRDVSAERDLLSRVEHPSAYAYAEVDGQVVAVGRAVAEQGWAGVFGMATLPQARGQGAARSVLAALASWAAAREANHMYLQMEKANSTAFRLYERTGFREVCSYHYRIRT
;
A
#
# COMPACT_ATOMS: atom_id res chain seq x y z
N VAL A 1 -5.27 -11.80 -14.25
CA VAL A 1 -4.82 -10.48 -14.77
C VAL A 1 -5.01 -9.40 -13.71
N LEU A 2 -6.23 -9.14 -13.23
CA LEU A 2 -6.51 -8.01 -12.32
C LEU A 2 -5.64 -8.01 -11.04
N LEU A 3 -5.53 -9.14 -10.34
CA LEU A 3 -4.76 -9.20 -9.08
C LEU A 3 -3.29 -8.85 -9.32
N LYS A 4 -2.68 -9.38 -10.40
CA LYS A 4 -1.31 -9.03 -10.80
C LYS A 4 -1.17 -7.52 -11.01
N SER A 5 -2.05 -6.92 -11.83
CA SER A 5 -2.02 -5.49 -12.11
C SER A 5 -2.13 -4.64 -10.83
N LEU A 6 -3.06 -4.96 -9.92
CA LEU A 6 -3.23 -4.21 -8.67
C LEU A 6 -2.00 -4.31 -7.75
N GLN A 7 -1.34 -5.47 -7.70
CA GLN A 7 -0.10 -5.63 -6.94
C GLN A 7 1.05 -4.82 -7.55
N GLU A 8 1.12 -4.77 -8.88
CA GLU A 8 2.10 -3.97 -9.60
C GLU A 8 1.84 -2.46 -9.47
N TYR A 9 0.57 -2.03 -9.53
CA TYR A 9 0.20 -0.63 -9.24
C TYR A 9 0.60 -0.24 -7.82
N ALA A 10 0.35 -1.11 -6.84
CA ALA A 10 0.77 -0.87 -5.46
C ALA A 10 2.30 -0.79 -5.32
N ALA A 11 3.05 -1.59 -6.08
CA ALA A 11 4.50 -1.55 -6.11
C ALA A 11 5.04 -0.26 -6.73
N ARG A 12 4.43 0.24 -7.81
CA ARG A 12 4.78 1.55 -8.41
C ARG A 12 4.34 2.74 -7.57
N ALA A 13 3.24 2.61 -6.82
CA ALA A 13 2.81 3.62 -5.85
C ALA A 13 3.70 3.67 -4.60
N GLN A 14 4.49 2.63 -4.35
CA GLN A 14 5.46 2.52 -3.26
C GLN A 14 6.80 1.99 -3.84
N PRO A 15 7.47 2.81 -4.67
CA PRO A 15 8.63 2.38 -5.44
C PRO A 15 9.83 2.12 -4.54
N ALA A 16 10.45 0.96 -4.70
CA ALA A 16 11.75 0.67 -4.11
C ALA A 16 12.85 1.50 -4.78
N ALA A 17 13.95 1.73 -4.06
CA ALA A 17 15.11 2.44 -4.61
C ALA A 17 15.80 1.65 -5.73
N HIS A 18 15.77 0.31 -5.63
CA HIS A 18 16.31 -0.59 -6.63
C HIS A 18 15.25 -1.60 -7.03
N VAL A 19 14.97 -1.70 -8.32
CA VAL A 19 14.04 -2.66 -8.90
C VAL A 19 14.72 -3.32 -10.09
N GLU A 20 14.68 -4.64 -10.13
CA GLU A 20 15.15 -5.44 -11.24
C GLU A 20 14.02 -6.38 -11.67
N GLU A 21 13.69 -6.38 -12.96
CA GLU A 21 12.70 -7.29 -13.53
C GLU A 21 13.38 -8.50 -14.15
N ALA A 22 12.98 -9.67 -13.71
CA ALA A 22 13.51 -10.94 -14.20
C ALA A 22 12.35 -11.89 -14.54
N GLY A 23 12.01 -12.00 -15.83
CA GLY A 23 11.00 -12.93 -16.33
C GLY A 23 9.67 -12.84 -15.57
N GLY A 24 9.15 -11.63 -15.38
CA GLY A 24 7.89 -11.37 -14.67
C GLY A 24 8.02 -11.31 -13.15
N TRP A 25 9.18 -11.59 -12.56
CA TRP A 25 9.44 -11.34 -11.14
C TRP A 25 10.01 -9.93 -10.96
N TRP A 26 9.59 -9.23 -9.92
CA TRP A 26 10.16 -7.95 -9.51
C TRP A 26 11.00 -8.14 -8.26
N LEU A 27 12.31 -8.01 -8.42
CA LEU A 27 13.27 -8.00 -7.33
C LEU A 27 13.40 -6.57 -6.83
N ARG A 28 13.05 -6.35 -5.57
CA ARG A 28 12.90 -4.99 -5.02
C ARG A 28 13.74 -4.84 -3.76
N HIS A 29 14.46 -3.73 -3.66
CA HIS A 29 15.24 -3.41 -2.47
C HIS A 29 15.23 -1.91 -2.20
N SER A 30 15.06 -1.53 -0.95
CA SER A 30 15.06 -0.14 -0.50
C SER A 30 15.52 -0.09 0.96
N PRO A 31 16.76 0.31 1.23
CA PRO A 31 17.28 0.42 2.59
C PRO A 31 16.53 1.51 3.35
N GLY A 32 16.16 1.23 4.61
CA GLY A 32 15.46 2.18 5.47
C GLY A 32 13.97 2.35 5.21
N ASP A 33 13.44 1.85 4.08
CA ASP A 33 12.01 1.87 3.79
C ASP A 33 11.24 0.79 4.58
N ALA A 34 9.92 0.84 4.47
CA ALA A 34 9.06 -0.20 5.00
C ALA A 34 9.40 -1.56 4.38
N TRP A 35 9.39 -2.61 5.18
CA TRP A 35 9.80 -3.96 4.78
C TRP A 35 9.06 -4.49 3.53
N TRP A 36 7.80 -4.09 3.31
CA TRP A 36 7.02 -4.51 2.13
C TRP A 36 7.47 -3.83 0.84
N VAL A 37 8.15 -2.68 0.91
CA VAL A 37 8.72 -2.01 -0.26
C VAL A 37 9.85 -2.84 -0.85
N SER A 38 10.59 -3.57 -0.02
CA SER A 38 11.66 -4.49 -0.43
C SER A 38 11.18 -5.92 -0.69
N ALA A 39 9.88 -6.18 -0.75
CA ALA A 39 9.39 -7.52 -1.02
C ALA A 39 9.50 -7.87 -2.51
N VAL A 40 9.96 -9.08 -2.79
CA VAL A 40 9.96 -9.68 -4.13
C VAL A 40 8.53 -10.00 -4.54
N LEU A 41 8.17 -9.65 -5.77
CA LEU A 41 6.87 -9.98 -6.38
C LEU A 41 7.07 -11.10 -7.42
N PRO A 42 6.75 -12.36 -7.09
CA PRO A 42 6.89 -13.49 -8.00
C PRO A 42 5.68 -13.57 -8.94
N HIS A 43 5.62 -12.67 -9.92
CA HIS A 43 4.48 -12.50 -10.82
C HIS A 43 4.56 -13.37 -12.09
N ASP A 44 5.25 -14.50 -11.99
CA ASP A 44 5.35 -15.53 -13.02
C ASP A 44 5.44 -16.94 -12.40
N ARG A 45 5.27 -17.99 -13.21
CA ARG A 45 5.31 -19.38 -12.77
C ARG A 45 6.71 -20.01 -12.79
N GLU A 46 7.67 -19.39 -13.47
CA GLU A 46 9.07 -19.85 -13.43
C GLU A 46 9.68 -19.68 -12.05
N ASP A 47 10.54 -20.63 -11.69
CA ASP A 47 11.28 -20.57 -10.42
C ASP A 47 12.49 -19.63 -10.53
N ARG A 48 12.45 -18.53 -9.76
CA ARG A 48 13.55 -17.56 -9.64
C ARG A 48 13.92 -17.29 -8.18
N VAL A 49 13.61 -18.25 -7.30
CA VAL A 49 13.89 -18.09 -5.86
C VAL A 49 15.36 -17.85 -5.60
N THR A 50 16.27 -18.63 -6.24
CA THR A 50 17.71 -18.47 -6.08
C THR A 50 18.18 -17.10 -6.57
N LEU A 51 17.69 -16.63 -7.72
CA LEU A 51 18.02 -15.30 -8.23
C LEU A 51 17.58 -14.19 -7.24
N ALA A 52 16.39 -14.31 -6.65
CA ALA A 52 15.94 -13.36 -5.65
C ALA A 52 16.76 -13.41 -4.35
N GLU A 53 17.21 -14.59 -3.95
CA GLU A 53 18.13 -14.77 -2.81
C GLU A 53 19.48 -14.10 -3.08
N GLU A 54 20.05 -14.28 -4.26
CA GLU A 54 21.33 -13.65 -4.69
C GLU A 54 21.18 -12.12 -4.72
N PHE A 55 20.13 -11.61 -5.35
CA PHE A 55 19.82 -10.16 -5.41
C PHE A 55 19.76 -9.51 -4.03
N CYS A 56 19.10 -10.17 -3.07
CA CYS A 56 18.99 -9.66 -1.69
C CYS A 56 20.31 -9.81 -0.93
N ALA A 57 21.03 -10.92 -1.10
CA ALA A 57 22.30 -11.16 -0.44
C ALA A 57 23.38 -10.14 -0.85
N GLU A 58 23.47 -9.81 -2.14
CA GLU A 58 24.36 -8.76 -2.65
C GLU A 58 24.12 -7.39 -1.99
N ARG A 59 22.90 -7.16 -1.50
CA ARG A 59 22.47 -5.92 -0.84
C ARG A 59 22.41 -6.03 0.67
N GLY A 60 22.91 -7.14 1.25
CA GLY A 60 22.96 -7.38 2.70
C GLY A 60 21.56 -7.42 3.36
N SER A 61 20.54 -7.84 2.63
CA SER A 61 19.16 -7.87 3.14
C SER A 61 18.58 -9.28 3.18
N GLY A 62 17.64 -9.51 4.13
CA GLY A 62 16.83 -10.71 4.14
C GLY A 62 15.85 -10.74 2.97
N VAL A 63 15.39 -11.93 2.61
CA VAL A 63 14.47 -12.15 1.47
C VAL A 63 13.03 -12.22 1.95
N ARG A 64 12.13 -11.50 1.27
CA ARG A 64 10.69 -11.54 1.49
C ARG A 64 9.96 -11.72 0.18
N PHE A 65 9.15 -12.77 0.07
CA PHE A 65 8.31 -13.01 -1.10
C PHE A 65 6.86 -12.69 -0.78
N GLN A 66 6.22 -11.90 -1.62
CA GLN A 66 4.78 -11.65 -1.55
C GLN A 66 4.05 -12.78 -2.27
N ILE A 67 3.35 -13.62 -1.52
CA ILE A 67 2.63 -14.78 -2.05
C ILE A 67 1.18 -14.39 -2.33
N THR A 68 0.90 -14.13 -3.60
CA THR A 68 -0.45 -13.76 -4.05
C THR A 68 -1.05 -14.93 -4.85
N PRO A 69 -2.08 -15.62 -4.29
CA PRO A 69 -2.72 -16.74 -4.98
C PRO A 69 -3.23 -16.37 -6.37
N GLY A 70 -2.98 -17.24 -7.33
CA GLY A 70 -3.36 -17.03 -8.74
C GLY A 70 -2.49 -16.03 -9.52
N VAL A 71 -1.44 -15.47 -8.89
CA VAL A 71 -0.44 -14.60 -9.52
C VAL A 71 0.91 -15.28 -9.59
N CYS A 72 1.41 -15.80 -8.47
CA CYS A 72 2.61 -16.63 -8.43
C CYS A 72 2.32 -18.11 -8.78
N ALA A 73 3.36 -18.93 -8.91
CA ALA A 73 3.22 -20.38 -9.08
C ALA A 73 2.48 -21.00 -7.89
N ASP A 74 1.58 -21.96 -8.18
CA ASP A 74 0.67 -22.52 -7.19
C ASP A 74 1.40 -23.30 -6.06
N ASP A 75 2.58 -23.84 -6.35
CA ASP A 75 3.44 -24.59 -5.42
C ASP A 75 4.50 -23.72 -4.71
N LEU A 76 4.64 -22.43 -5.08
CA LEU A 76 5.71 -21.56 -4.57
C LEU A 76 5.65 -21.45 -3.04
N ASP A 77 4.46 -21.28 -2.46
CA ASP A 77 4.30 -21.18 -1.00
C ASP A 77 4.83 -22.42 -0.27
N ALA A 78 4.48 -23.62 -0.74
CA ALA A 78 4.96 -24.87 -0.17
C ALA A 78 6.47 -25.08 -0.35
N ARG A 79 7.02 -24.68 -1.50
CA ARG A 79 8.48 -24.75 -1.75
C ARG A 79 9.26 -23.82 -0.82
N LEU A 80 8.78 -22.60 -0.60
CA LEU A 80 9.40 -21.66 0.33
C LEU A 80 9.30 -22.14 1.78
N ASP A 81 8.17 -22.72 2.18
CA ASP A 81 8.01 -23.39 3.48
C ASP A 81 9.05 -24.48 3.69
N GLY A 82 9.19 -25.40 2.73
CA GLY A 82 10.19 -26.47 2.75
C GLY A 82 11.66 -25.96 2.73
N ARG A 83 11.90 -24.71 2.30
CA ARG A 83 13.21 -24.04 2.37
C ARG A 83 13.41 -23.22 3.65
N GLY A 84 12.50 -23.34 4.62
CA GLY A 84 12.60 -22.68 5.93
C GLY A 84 12.18 -21.21 5.96
N TYR A 85 11.41 -20.74 4.98
CA TYR A 85 10.82 -19.40 5.03
C TYR A 85 9.62 -19.37 5.97
N ALA A 86 9.67 -18.51 6.98
CA ALA A 86 8.55 -18.32 7.89
C ALA A 86 7.39 -17.58 7.19
N ARG A 87 6.16 -17.99 7.50
CA ARG A 87 4.96 -17.26 7.08
C ARG A 87 4.76 -16.05 7.99
N GLY A 88 4.50 -14.90 7.41
CA GLY A 88 4.21 -13.67 8.14
C GLY A 88 3.25 -12.75 7.38
N HIS A 89 2.67 -11.79 8.12
CA HIS A 89 1.85 -10.69 7.58
C HIS A 89 0.73 -11.15 6.65
N ASP A 90 -0.35 -11.67 7.21
CA ASP A 90 -1.57 -11.96 6.44
C ASP A 90 -2.25 -10.64 6.01
N MET A 91 -2.38 -10.47 4.71
CA MET A 91 -2.83 -9.24 4.06
C MET A 91 -4.16 -9.42 3.35
N SER A 92 -4.88 -8.32 3.21
CA SER A 92 -6.11 -8.21 2.42
C SER A 92 -5.91 -7.16 1.34
N LEU A 93 -6.09 -7.54 0.07
CA LEU A 93 -6.25 -6.62 -1.05
C LEU A 93 -7.74 -6.37 -1.23
N ARG A 94 -8.14 -5.12 -1.13
CA ARG A 94 -9.55 -4.71 -1.19
C ARG A 94 -9.79 -3.71 -2.31
N ILE A 95 -10.98 -3.76 -2.90
CA ILE A 95 -11.40 -2.84 -3.96
C ILE A 95 -12.80 -2.29 -3.68
N ALA A 96 -13.06 -1.10 -4.24
CA ALA A 96 -14.39 -0.49 -4.32
C ALA A 96 -14.52 0.29 -5.63
N SER A 97 -15.75 0.57 -6.09
CA SER A 97 -15.91 1.63 -7.08
C SER A 97 -15.78 2.99 -6.40
N THR A 98 -15.15 3.95 -7.09
CA THR A 98 -14.98 5.32 -6.57
C THR A 98 -16.32 5.95 -6.22
N SER A 99 -17.36 5.72 -7.03
CA SER A 99 -18.71 6.19 -6.78
C SER A 99 -19.35 5.59 -5.52
N GLU A 100 -19.06 4.31 -5.21
CA GLU A 100 -19.54 3.69 -3.97
C GLU A 100 -18.86 4.31 -2.75
N VAL A 101 -17.55 4.50 -2.79
CA VAL A 101 -16.82 5.17 -1.70
C VAL A 101 -17.42 6.55 -1.44
N LEU A 102 -17.63 7.36 -2.49
CA LEU A 102 -18.25 8.71 -2.36
C LEU A 102 -19.64 8.68 -1.74
N ARG A 103 -20.45 7.67 -2.07
CA ARG A 103 -21.80 7.53 -1.45
C ARG A 103 -21.74 7.16 0.03
N GLN A 104 -20.72 6.42 0.45
CA GLN A 104 -20.65 5.85 1.81
C GLN A 104 -19.86 6.71 2.82
N VAL A 105 -19.01 7.63 2.34
CA VAL A 105 -18.14 8.37 3.27
C VAL A 105 -18.86 9.38 4.15
N HIS A 106 -20.03 9.91 3.74
CA HIS A 106 -20.90 10.81 4.53
C HIS A 106 -20.14 11.76 5.48
N ALA A 107 -19.12 12.43 4.96
CA ALA A 107 -18.29 13.35 5.72
C ALA A 107 -17.90 14.52 4.83
N ASP A 108 -17.68 15.69 5.42
CA ASP A 108 -17.06 16.79 4.71
C ASP A 108 -15.67 16.33 4.25
N ALA A 109 -15.36 16.59 2.99
CA ALA A 109 -14.07 16.21 2.44
C ALA A 109 -12.96 17.02 3.11
N GLY A 110 -11.88 16.32 3.48
CA GLY A 110 -10.63 16.96 3.87
C GLY A 110 -9.99 17.72 2.70
N GLU A 111 -8.89 18.37 2.96
CA GLU A 111 -8.12 19.07 1.95
C GLU A 111 -7.16 18.15 1.19
N VAL A 112 -6.79 18.54 -0.02
CA VAL A 112 -5.88 17.77 -0.89
C VAL A 112 -4.77 18.67 -1.42
N THR A 113 -3.54 18.19 -1.32
CA THR A 113 -2.35 18.80 -1.93
C THR A 113 -1.68 17.84 -2.92
N ALA A 114 -0.95 18.41 -3.88
CA ALA A 114 -0.20 17.62 -4.87
C ALA A 114 1.10 16.99 -4.30
N ARG A 115 1.57 17.48 -3.15
CA ARG A 115 2.76 16.99 -2.44
C ARG A 115 2.47 16.96 -0.94
N PRO A 116 3.14 16.09 -0.16
CA PRO A 116 2.96 16.10 1.28
C PRO A 116 3.49 17.42 1.86
N THR A 117 2.72 18.05 2.74
CA THR A 117 3.19 19.19 3.54
C THR A 117 3.97 18.70 4.76
N ASP A 118 4.65 19.62 5.45
CA ASP A 118 5.37 19.26 6.68
C ASP A 118 4.40 18.82 7.78
N GLU A 119 3.22 19.44 7.86
CA GLU A 119 2.15 19.08 8.78
C GLU A 119 1.60 17.68 8.46
N TRP A 120 1.42 17.35 7.17
CA TRP A 120 1.01 16.02 6.72
C TRP A 120 2.02 14.96 7.20
N LEU A 121 3.31 15.18 6.97
CA LEU A 121 4.38 14.27 7.38
C LEU A 121 4.50 14.16 8.90
N THR A 122 4.33 15.25 9.62
CA THR A 122 4.35 15.28 11.09
C THR A 122 3.21 14.45 11.66
N ALA A 123 1.98 14.63 11.15
CA ALA A 123 0.84 13.85 11.58
C ALA A 123 1.01 12.35 11.26
N TRP A 124 1.52 12.03 10.07
CA TRP A 124 1.79 10.67 9.66
C TRP A 124 2.84 10.00 10.57
N GLN A 125 3.96 10.67 10.85
CA GLN A 125 5.02 10.17 11.71
C GLN A 125 4.56 9.94 13.15
N SER A 126 3.68 10.80 13.66
CA SER A 126 3.13 10.66 15.02
C SER A 126 2.33 9.38 15.24
N VAL A 127 1.89 8.73 14.17
CA VAL A 127 1.09 7.48 14.22
C VAL A 127 1.90 6.27 13.78
N THR A 128 2.93 6.48 12.97
CA THR A 128 3.76 5.39 12.43
C THR A 128 5.11 5.37 13.16
N THR A 129 5.76 4.22 13.19
CA THR A 129 7.14 4.09 13.73
C THR A 129 8.20 4.27 12.63
N ARG A 130 7.79 4.75 11.44
CA ARG A 130 8.65 4.84 10.26
C ARG A 130 9.42 6.15 10.24
N ASP A 131 10.60 6.10 9.65
CA ASP A 131 11.45 7.28 9.45
C ASP A 131 10.86 8.21 8.37
N VAL A 132 10.75 9.51 8.67
CA VAL A 132 10.22 10.52 7.76
C VAL A 132 11.15 10.76 6.58
N SER A 133 12.46 10.65 6.76
CA SER A 133 13.42 10.82 5.66
C SER A 133 13.25 9.72 4.63
N ALA A 134 13.17 8.46 5.08
CA ALA A 134 12.90 7.32 4.20
C ALA A 134 11.54 7.45 3.50
N GLU A 135 10.50 7.94 4.21
CA GLU A 135 9.20 8.19 3.57
C GLU A 135 9.28 9.30 2.52
N ARG A 136 9.95 10.43 2.79
CA ARG A 136 10.17 11.49 1.79
C ARG A 136 10.88 10.97 0.54
N ASP A 137 11.92 10.16 0.73
CA ASP A 137 12.66 9.55 -0.37
C ASP A 137 11.78 8.62 -1.19
N LEU A 138 10.97 7.78 -0.54
CA LEU A 138 10.00 6.92 -1.22
C LEU A 138 8.99 7.76 -2.02
N LEU A 139 8.40 8.78 -1.40
CA LEU A 139 7.41 9.63 -2.05
C LEU A 139 7.98 10.41 -3.23
N SER A 140 9.27 10.78 -3.19
CA SER A 140 9.95 11.47 -4.29
C SER A 140 10.13 10.59 -5.54
N ARG A 141 10.12 9.26 -5.38
CA ARG A 141 10.25 8.29 -6.48
C ARG A 141 8.90 7.93 -7.13
N VAL A 142 7.78 8.41 -6.60
CA VAL A 142 6.46 8.12 -7.18
C VAL A 142 6.26 8.94 -8.44
N GLU A 143 6.16 8.29 -9.60
CA GLU A 143 6.05 8.93 -10.91
C GLU A 143 4.60 9.18 -11.33
N HIS A 144 3.65 8.43 -10.77
CA HIS A 144 2.22 8.54 -11.10
C HIS A 144 1.54 9.71 -10.39
N PRO A 145 0.44 10.25 -10.98
CA PRO A 145 -0.36 11.29 -10.33
C PRO A 145 -0.75 10.91 -8.91
N SER A 146 -0.43 11.80 -7.96
CA SER A 146 -0.60 11.54 -6.53
C SER A 146 -1.36 12.67 -5.85
N ALA A 147 -2.10 12.33 -4.78
CA ALA A 147 -2.77 13.26 -3.89
C ALA A 147 -2.40 12.95 -2.45
N TYR A 148 -2.26 13.99 -1.66
CA TYR A 148 -2.01 13.94 -0.22
C TYR A 148 -3.16 14.65 0.47
N ALA A 149 -4.05 13.88 1.08
CA ALA A 149 -5.21 14.42 1.76
C ALA A 149 -4.98 14.52 3.27
N TYR A 150 -5.60 15.50 3.89
CA TYR A 150 -5.59 15.67 5.34
C TYR A 150 -6.91 16.22 5.86
N ALA A 151 -7.19 15.98 7.12
CA ALA A 151 -8.30 16.57 7.86
C ALA A 151 -7.75 17.35 9.06
N GLU A 152 -8.30 18.52 9.29
CA GLU A 152 -7.93 19.40 10.40
C GLU A 152 -9.05 19.49 11.43
N VAL A 153 -8.65 19.68 12.68
CA VAL A 153 -9.52 20.07 13.79
C VAL A 153 -8.78 21.15 14.57
N ASP A 154 -9.45 22.29 14.76
CA ASP A 154 -8.90 23.45 15.48
C ASP A 154 -7.52 23.91 14.93
N GLY A 155 -7.33 23.87 13.62
CA GLY A 155 -6.08 24.25 12.96
C GLY A 155 -4.94 23.24 13.07
N GLN A 156 -5.20 22.04 13.57
CA GLN A 156 -4.24 20.94 13.63
C GLN A 156 -4.60 19.84 12.64
N VAL A 157 -3.64 19.39 11.83
CA VAL A 157 -3.79 18.18 11.01
C VAL A 157 -3.87 16.95 11.91
N VAL A 158 -5.01 16.27 11.90
CA VAL A 158 -5.29 15.13 12.78
C VAL A 158 -5.43 13.80 12.05
N ALA A 159 -5.65 13.81 10.74
CA ALA A 159 -5.66 12.63 9.91
C ALA A 159 -5.08 12.93 8.54
N VAL A 160 -4.42 11.94 7.97
CA VAL A 160 -3.75 12.03 6.67
C VAL A 160 -3.95 10.76 5.88
N GLY A 161 -3.72 10.85 4.56
CA GLY A 161 -3.70 9.72 3.64
C GLY A 161 -3.25 10.18 2.27
N ARG A 162 -2.86 9.25 1.41
CA ARG A 162 -2.52 9.56 0.03
C ARG A 162 -3.19 8.62 -0.96
N ALA A 163 -3.36 9.09 -2.19
CA ALA A 163 -3.76 8.25 -3.31
C ALA A 163 -2.79 8.39 -4.46
N VAL A 164 -2.68 7.31 -5.25
CA VAL A 164 -1.91 7.29 -6.50
C VAL A 164 -2.81 6.72 -7.59
N ALA A 165 -2.94 7.45 -8.70
CA ALA A 165 -3.81 7.07 -9.81
C ALA A 165 -3.01 6.44 -10.95
N GLU A 166 -3.46 5.27 -11.41
CA GLU A 166 -2.88 4.55 -12.55
C GLU A 166 -3.97 3.72 -13.25
N GLN A 167 -4.06 3.82 -14.59
CA GLN A 167 -4.91 2.98 -15.44
C GLN A 167 -6.38 2.88 -14.96
N GLY A 168 -7.00 4.01 -14.56
CA GLY A 168 -8.38 4.05 -14.09
C GLY A 168 -8.60 3.54 -12.66
N TRP A 169 -7.53 3.26 -11.93
CA TRP A 169 -7.51 2.87 -10.52
C TRP A 169 -6.84 3.93 -9.65
N ALA A 170 -7.31 4.09 -8.43
CA ALA A 170 -6.63 4.89 -7.40
C ALA A 170 -6.31 4.01 -6.19
N GLY A 171 -5.02 3.83 -5.92
CA GLY A 171 -4.56 3.15 -4.71
C GLY A 171 -4.55 4.09 -3.52
N VAL A 172 -5.04 3.63 -2.36
CA VAL A 172 -5.05 4.38 -1.09
C VAL A 172 -3.93 3.88 -0.19
N PHE A 173 -3.09 4.79 0.29
CA PHE A 173 -1.90 4.47 1.09
C PHE A 173 -1.72 5.48 2.24
N GLY A 174 -0.90 5.11 3.23
CA GLY A 174 -0.43 6.04 4.27
C GLY A 174 -1.53 6.62 5.14
N MET A 175 -2.69 5.97 5.24
CA MET A 175 -3.79 6.43 6.11
C MET A 175 -3.35 6.39 7.57
N ALA A 176 -3.37 7.54 8.22
CA ALA A 176 -3.04 7.67 9.63
C ALA A 176 -4.00 8.67 10.30
N THR A 177 -4.38 8.39 11.55
CA THR A 177 -5.24 9.28 12.35
C THR A 177 -4.67 9.34 13.76
N LEU A 178 -4.43 10.55 14.24
CA LEU A 178 -3.95 10.79 15.60
C LEU A 178 -4.86 10.14 16.63
N PRO A 179 -4.34 9.53 17.69
CA PRO A 179 -5.15 8.81 18.68
C PRO A 179 -6.34 9.60 19.21
N GLN A 180 -6.15 10.88 19.51
CA GLN A 180 -7.17 11.77 20.05
C GLN A 180 -8.30 12.09 19.06
N ALA A 181 -8.08 11.94 17.74
CA ALA A 181 -9.08 12.20 16.70
C ALA A 181 -9.76 10.93 16.16
N ARG A 182 -9.43 9.77 16.73
CA ARG A 182 -10.05 8.50 16.32
C ARG A 182 -11.53 8.46 16.71
N GLY A 183 -12.34 7.82 15.86
CA GLY A 183 -13.78 7.70 16.08
C GLY A 183 -14.59 8.95 15.74
N GLN A 184 -13.95 10.08 15.39
CA GLN A 184 -14.57 11.37 15.12
C GLN A 184 -14.81 11.68 13.63
N GLY A 185 -14.56 10.72 12.73
CA GLY A 185 -14.81 10.89 11.30
C GLY A 185 -13.63 11.37 10.47
N ALA A 186 -12.52 11.83 11.07
CA ALA A 186 -11.36 12.40 10.37
C ALA A 186 -10.80 11.50 9.26
N ALA A 187 -10.69 10.19 9.49
CA ALA A 187 -10.27 9.25 8.44
C ALA A 187 -11.27 9.16 7.28
N ARG A 188 -12.57 9.37 7.52
CA ARG A 188 -13.58 9.41 6.45
C ARG A 188 -13.45 10.69 5.64
N SER A 189 -13.17 11.83 6.27
CA SER A 189 -12.93 13.10 5.58
C SER A 189 -11.73 12.99 4.63
N VAL A 190 -10.63 12.38 5.09
CA VAL A 190 -9.48 12.08 4.25
C VAL A 190 -9.85 11.16 3.07
N LEU A 191 -10.59 10.08 3.34
CA LEU A 191 -11.01 9.14 2.30
C LEU A 191 -11.98 9.80 1.30
N ALA A 192 -12.87 10.68 1.74
CA ALA A 192 -13.76 11.45 0.89
C ALA A 192 -12.97 12.35 -0.08
N ALA A 193 -11.96 13.04 0.44
CA ALA A 193 -11.08 13.89 -0.36
C ALA A 193 -10.31 13.09 -1.41
N LEU A 194 -9.74 11.94 -1.04
CA LEU A 194 -9.05 11.04 -1.96
C LEU A 194 -9.98 10.46 -3.02
N ALA A 195 -11.21 10.08 -2.66
CA ALA A 195 -12.19 9.56 -3.60
C ALA A 195 -12.68 10.64 -4.59
N SER A 196 -12.88 11.88 -4.12
CA SER A 196 -13.21 13.02 -4.98
C SER A 196 -12.08 13.33 -5.95
N TRP A 197 -10.84 13.30 -5.47
CA TRP A 197 -9.66 13.47 -6.30
C TRP A 197 -9.51 12.37 -7.36
N ALA A 198 -9.78 11.11 -6.98
CA ALA A 198 -9.76 9.96 -7.88
C ALA A 198 -10.84 10.10 -8.99
N ALA A 199 -12.07 10.47 -8.60
CA ALA A 199 -13.17 10.69 -9.55
C ALA A 199 -12.83 11.80 -10.57
N ALA A 200 -12.24 12.90 -10.13
CA ALA A 200 -11.80 13.99 -11.00
C ALA A 200 -10.71 13.59 -12.00
N ARG A 201 -10.08 12.42 -11.82
CA ARG A 201 -9.08 11.82 -12.71
C ARG A 201 -9.58 10.57 -13.45
N GLU A 202 -10.89 10.38 -13.48
CA GLU A 202 -11.53 9.23 -14.13
C GLU A 202 -11.05 7.87 -13.60
N ALA A 203 -10.48 7.85 -12.37
CA ALA A 203 -10.19 6.62 -11.65
C ALA A 203 -11.50 6.07 -11.07
N ASN A 204 -12.16 5.22 -11.84
CA ASN A 204 -13.49 4.68 -11.52
C ASN A 204 -13.46 3.63 -10.41
N HIS A 205 -12.28 3.14 -10.06
CA HIS A 205 -12.07 2.13 -9.02
C HIS A 205 -10.98 2.58 -8.06
N MET A 206 -11.13 2.16 -6.81
CA MET A 206 -10.13 2.34 -5.76
C MET A 206 -9.69 0.99 -5.22
N TYR A 207 -8.44 0.90 -4.77
CA TYR A 207 -7.91 -0.30 -4.10
C TYR A 207 -7.05 0.10 -2.92
N LEU A 208 -6.87 -0.83 -2.00
CA LEU A 208 -5.95 -0.72 -0.87
C LEU A 208 -5.45 -2.08 -0.42
N GLN A 209 -4.35 -2.06 0.30
CA GLN A 209 -3.78 -3.22 0.95
C GLN A 209 -3.73 -2.95 2.45
N MET A 210 -4.10 -3.94 3.26
CA MET A 210 -4.08 -3.82 4.71
C MET A 210 -3.75 -5.16 5.38
N GLU A 211 -3.15 -5.11 6.55
CA GLU A 211 -3.00 -6.29 7.40
C GLU A 211 -4.37 -6.74 7.92
N LYS A 212 -4.66 -8.03 7.84
CA LYS A 212 -5.92 -8.60 8.32
C LYS A 212 -6.14 -8.38 9.83
N ALA A 213 -5.06 -8.30 10.59
CA ALA A 213 -5.11 -8.02 12.02
C ALA A 213 -5.57 -6.59 12.37
N ASN A 214 -5.54 -5.65 11.41
CA ASN A 214 -5.95 -4.26 11.64
C ASN A 214 -7.47 -4.09 11.62
N SER A 215 -8.12 -4.44 12.72
CA SER A 215 -9.57 -4.39 12.86
C SER A 215 -10.17 -2.98 12.74
N THR A 216 -9.40 -1.95 13.06
CA THR A 216 -9.84 -0.54 12.93
C THR A 216 -9.92 -0.12 11.47
N ALA A 217 -8.88 -0.39 10.70
CA ALA A 217 -8.87 -0.15 9.26
C ALA A 217 -9.94 -1.01 8.56
N PHE A 218 -10.09 -2.28 8.95
CA PHE A 218 -11.10 -3.18 8.41
C PHE A 218 -12.50 -2.56 8.50
N ARG A 219 -12.91 -2.10 9.69
CA ARG A 219 -14.24 -1.48 9.90
C ARG A 219 -14.44 -0.20 9.08
N LEU A 220 -13.40 0.61 8.92
CA LEU A 220 -13.48 1.81 8.08
C LEU A 220 -13.76 1.42 6.63
N TYR A 221 -12.91 0.57 6.06
CA TYR A 221 -12.98 0.24 4.64
C TYR A 221 -14.21 -0.60 4.27
N GLU A 222 -14.63 -1.51 5.13
CA GLU A 222 -15.88 -2.26 4.91
C GLU A 222 -17.10 -1.33 4.85
N ARG A 223 -17.20 -0.36 5.79
CA ARG A 223 -18.30 0.62 5.83
C ARG A 223 -18.27 1.62 4.67
N THR A 224 -17.16 1.75 3.99
CA THR A 224 -16.99 2.65 2.84
C THR A 224 -16.97 1.91 1.49
N GLY A 225 -17.46 0.67 1.47
CA GLY A 225 -17.72 -0.09 0.25
C GLY A 225 -16.55 -0.96 -0.25
N PHE A 226 -15.41 -0.97 0.45
CA PHE A 226 -14.29 -1.83 0.06
C PHE A 226 -14.54 -3.29 0.45
N ARG A 227 -14.43 -4.18 -0.52
CA ARG A 227 -14.51 -5.63 -0.33
C ARG A 227 -13.18 -6.31 -0.64
N GLU A 228 -12.87 -7.39 0.08
CA GLU A 228 -11.69 -8.21 -0.21
C GLU A 228 -11.86 -8.93 -1.54
N VAL A 229 -10.82 -8.86 -2.38
CA VAL A 229 -10.72 -9.62 -3.64
C VAL A 229 -9.59 -10.62 -3.61
N CYS A 230 -8.63 -10.45 -2.71
CA CYS A 230 -7.53 -11.38 -2.53
C CYS A 230 -7.00 -11.32 -1.10
N SER A 231 -6.78 -12.49 -0.53
CA SER A 231 -5.97 -12.69 0.66
C SER A 231 -4.57 -13.14 0.22
N TYR A 232 -3.54 -12.47 0.69
CA TYR A 232 -2.17 -12.83 0.39
C TYR A 232 -1.29 -12.73 1.64
N HIS A 233 -0.08 -13.25 1.60
CA HIS A 233 0.83 -13.23 2.74
C HIS A 233 2.29 -13.10 2.28
N TYR A 234 3.20 -13.05 3.22
CA TYR A 234 4.63 -13.02 2.93
C TYR A 234 5.33 -14.28 3.44
N ARG A 235 6.34 -14.73 2.71
CA ARG A 235 7.34 -15.69 3.14
C ARG A 235 8.65 -14.98 3.39
N ILE A 236 9.22 -15.13 4.58
CA ILE A 236 10.31 -14.30 5.11
C ILE A 236 11.46 -15.17 5.58
N ARG A 237 12.67 -14.81 5.16
CA ARG A 237 13.93 -15.33 5.69
C ARG A 237 14.87 -14.15 5.94
N THR A 238 15.24 -13.93 7.20
CA THR A 238 16.18 -12.89 7.67
C THR A 238 17.61 -13.38 7.61
#